data_b35f234e4aebbf37b3edfde2d93626c2
#
_entry.id   b35f234e4aebbf37b3edfde2d93626c2
#
_cell.length_a   1.000
_cell.length_b   1.000
_cell.length_c   1.000
_cell.angle_alpha   90.00
_cell.angle_beta   90.00
_cell.angle_gamma   90.00
#
_symmetry.space_group_name_H-M   'P 1'
#
loop_
_entity.id
_entity.type
_entity.pdbx_description
1 polymer ?
#
loop_
_entity_poly.entity_id
_entity_poly.type
_entity_poly.pdbx_seq_one_letter_code
_entity_poly.pdbx_strand_id
1 'polypeptide(L)'
;NCSYMLMEVLDAVRPSLKLADDFPVQAIPLDTVKAVKSRPGLVKSVNYRPSRQSKIRYRFKQMNRAQKQAYYEAIRRQNWALAGLEEDEKADVLETAYQYVQYQYVAKDLELKEYRRRSFQSLKARSEISRVPHFAEHDAGRPPETGHDSMRAVIGTGGRNGEAFQE
;
A
#
# COMPACT_ATOMS: atom_id res chain seq x y z
N ASN A 1 12.34 -16.54 -12.41
CA ASN A 1 11.37 -15.65 -11.74
C ASN A 1 10.50 -15.00 -12.81
N CYS A 2 9.20 -14.83 -12.53
CA CYS A 2 8.21 -14.41 -13.55
C CYS A 2 8.53 -13.06 -14.19
N SER A 3 9.12 -12.12 -13.47
CA SER A 3 9.46 -10.81 -14.02
C SER A 3 10.62 -10.89 -15.02
N TYR A 4 11.59 -11.77 -14.81
CA TYR A 4 12.66 -12.05 -15.80
C TYR A 4 12.09 -12.66 -17.07
N MET A 5 11.20 -13.64 -16.95
CA MET A 5 10.54 -14.26 -18.11
C MET A 5 9.79 -13.22 -18.97
N LEU A 6 9.18 -12.20 -18.33
CA LEU A 6 8.55 -11.11 -19.07
C LEU A 6 9.56 -10.27 -19.85
N MET A 7 10.77 -10.08 -19.36
CA MET A 7 11.84 -9.40 -20.10
C MET A 7 12.24 -10.19 -21.35
N GLU A 8 12.42 -11.51 -21.23
CA GLU A 8 12.71 -12.40 -22.36
C GLU A 8 11.60 -12.38 -23.40
N VAL A 9 10.32 -12.37 -22.98
CA VAL A 9 9.19 -12.27 -23.92
C VAL A 9 9.20 -10.93 -24.67
N LEU A 10 9.47 -9.82 -23.97
CA LEU A 10 9.58 -8.51 -24.62
C LEU A 10 10.76 -8.45 -25.60
N ASP A 11 11.90 -9.03 -25.25
CA ASP A 11 13.06 -9.10 -26.14
C ASP A 11 12.81 -10.03 -27.35
N ALA A 12 12.06 -11.12 -27.19
CA ALA A 12 11.64 -11.96 -28.31
C ALA A 12 10.78 -11.21 -29.34
N VAL A 13 9.88 -10.32 -28.87
CA VAL A 13 9.05 -9.48 -29.75
C VAL A 13 9.85 -8.32 -30.33
N ARG A 14 10.77 -7.73 -29.58
CA ARG A 14 11.58 -6.59 -30.00
C ARG A 14 13.04 -6.76 -29.52
N PRO A 15 13.88 -7.49 -30.28
CA PRO A 15 15.24 -7.82 -29.85
C PRO A 15 16.16 -6.63 -29.55
N SER A 16 15.83 -5.46 -30.10
CA SER A 16 16.61 -4.23 -29.83
C SER A 16 16.48 -3.70 -28.40
N LEU A 17 15.52 -4.20 -27.61
CA LEU A 17 15.32 -3.75 -26.22
C LEU A 17 16.42 -4.25 -25.28
N LYS A 18 16.85 -5.50 -25.44
CA LYS A 18 17.90 -6.15 -24.63
C LYS A 18 17.63 -5.98 -23.12
N LEU A 19 16.39 -6.20 -22.69
CA LEU A 19 15.96 -6.02 -21.31
C LEU A 19 16.51 -7.12 -20.40
N ALA A 20 16.58 -8.36 -20.90
CA ALA A 20 17.11 -9.49 -20.15
C ALA A 20 18.61 -9.34 -19.85
N ASP A 21 19.36 -8.66 -20.73
CA ASP A 21 20.79 -8.41 -20.55
C ASP A 21 21.10 -7.53 -19.32
N ASP A 22 20.14 -6.72 -18.86
CA ASP A 22 20.29 -5.91 -17.66
C ASP A 22 20.34 -6.77 -16.37
N PHE A 23 20.00 -8.06 -16.45
CA PHE A 23 19.85 -8.95 -15.29
C PHE A 23 20.64 -10.26 -15.42
N PRO A 24 21.97 -10.22 -15.49
CA PRO A 24 22.78 -11.40 -15.75
C PRO A 24 22.78 -12.41 -14.60
N VAL A 25 22.51 -11.99 -13.36
CA VAL A 25 22.57 -12.85 -12.17
C VAL A 25 21.19 -13.02 -11.54
N GLN A 26 20.49 -11.91 -11.27
CA GLN A 26 19.22 -11.91 -10.58
C GLN A 26 18.35 -10.75 -11.04
N ALA A 27 17.08 -11.02 -11.33
CA ALA A 27 16.08 -10.01 -11.61
C ALA A 27 15.20 -9.77 -10.39
N ILE A 28 15.26 -8.56 -9.82
CA ILE A 28 14.33 -8.12 -8.79
C ILE A 28 13.13 -7.49 -9.49
N PRO A 29 11.88 -7.85 -9.14
CA PRO A 29 10.69 -7.36 -9.84
C PRO A 29 10.60 -5.84 -9.96
N LEU A 30 11.08 -5.11 -8.96
CA LEU A 30 11.10 -3.64 -9.00
C LEU A 30 12.09 -3.09 -10.03
N ASP A 31 13.24 -3.73 -10.17
CA ASP A 31 14.27 -3.32 -11.13
C ASP A 31 13.85 -3.63 -12.57
N THR A 32 13.07 -4.70 -12.79
CA THR A 32 12.50 -4.96 -14.13
C THR A 32 11.51 -3.87 -14.54
N VAL A 33 10.73 -3.30 -13.60
CA VAL A 33 9.88 -2.13 -13.87
C VAL A 33 10.72 -0.90 -14.22
N LYS A 34 11.84 -0.65 -13.52
CA LYS A 34 12.76 0.44 -13.84
C LYS A 34 13.36 0.28 -15.23
N ALA A 35 13.82 -0.94 -15.57
CA ALA A 35 14.40 -1.24 -16.89
C ALA A 35 13.41 -1.00 -18.03
N VAL A 36 12.16 -1.45 -17.88
CA VAL A 36 11.10 -1.21 -18.87
C VAL A 36 10.81 0.29 -19.02
N LYS A 37 10.71 1.03 -17.91
CA LYS A 37 10.46 2.48 -17.93
C LYS A 37 11.61 3.30 -18.53
N SER A 38 12.83 2.82 -18.43
CA SER A 38 14.01 3.51 -18.96
C SER A 38 14.13 3.40 -20.49
N ARG A 39 13.44 2.45 -21.14
CA ARG A 39 13.51 2.27 -22.60
C ARG A 39 12.59 3.29 -23.33
N PRO A 40 13.17 4.16 -24.17
CA PRO A 40 12.37 5.15 -24.89
C PRO A 40 11.26 4.53 -25.76
N GLY A 41 10.05 5.09 -25.66
CA GLY A 41 8.91 4.66 -26.47
C GLY A 41 8.33 3.29 -26.11
N LEU A 42 8.80 2.63 -25.04
CA LEU A 42 8.25 1.35 -24.58
C LEU A 42 7.02 1.56 -23.69
N VAL A 43 7.05 2.57 -22.82
CA VAL A 43 5.96 2.89 -21.91
C VAL A 43 5.25 4.15 -22.36
N LYS A 44 3.95 4.06 -22.66
CA LYS A 44 3.12 5.19 -23.06
C LYS A 44 2.64 6.03 -21.87
N SER A 45 2.24 5.36 -20.80
CA SER A 45 1.75 6.02 -19.59
C SER A 45 1.98 5.15 -18.36
N VAL A 46 2.11 5.77 -17.21
CA VAL A 46 2.23 5.08 -15.91
C VAL A 46 1.11 5.58 -15.01
N ASN A 47 0.30 4.65 -14.50
CA ASN A 47 -0.72 4.95 -13.50
C ASN A 47 -0.36 4.24 -12.20
N TYR A 48 0.10 4.98 -11.22
CA TYR A 48 0.40 4.44 -9.90
C TYR A 48 -0.85 4.44 -9.02
N ARG A 49 -1.26 3.27 -8.60
CA ARG A 49 -2.36 3.08 -7.66
C ARG A 49 -1.83 2.73 -6.27
N PRO A 50 -1.96 3.61 -5.28
CA PRO A 50 -1.49 3.35 -3.93
C PRO A 50 -2.17 2.13 -3.32
N SER A 51 -1.45 1.44 -2.45
CA SER A 51 -1.97 0.29 -1.73
C SER A 51 -3.15 0.67 -0.83
N ARG A 52 -4.01 -0.31 -0.52
CA ARG A 52 -5.12 -0.11 0.43
C ARG A 52 -4.62 0.39 1.78
N GLN A 53 -3.51 -0.16 2.26
CA GLN A 53 -2.89 0.28 3.51
C GLN A 53 -2.45 1.75 3.47
N SER A 54 -1.84 2.19 2.36
CA SER A 54 -1.46 3.59 2.18
C SER A 54 -2.68 4.51 2.22
N LYS A 55 -3.77 4.13 1.54
CA LYS A 55 -5.03 4.89 1.56
C LYS A 55 -5.63 5.00 2.96
N ILE A 56 -5.68 3.88 3.71
CA ILE A 56 -6.18 3.87 5.09
C ILE A 56 -5.34 4.78 5.98
N ARG A 57 -4.00 4.68 5.90
CA ARG A 57 -3.08 5.53 6.67
C ARG A 57 -3.24 7.01 6.34
N TYR A 58 -3.39 7.33 5.06
CA TYR A 58 -3.60 8.71 4.63
C TYR A 58 -4.90 9.28 5.21
N ARG A 59 -6.03 8.57 5.05
CA ARG A 59 -7.33 8.97 5.59
C ARG A 59 -7.30 9.13 7.11
N PHE A 60 -6.68 8.18 7.81
CA PHE A 60 -6.51 8.26 9.25
C PHE A 60 -5.71 9.49 9.69
N LYS A 61 -4.68 9.89 8.93
CA LYS A 61 -3.90 11.10 9.22
C LYS A 61 -4.74 12.37 9.11
N GLN A 62 -5.69 12.41 8.16
CA GLN A 62 -6.58 13.56 7.95
C GLN A 62 -7.64 13.71 9.07
N MET A 63 -7.95 12.65 9.77
CA MET A 63 -8.93 12.65 10.86
C MET A 63 -8.48 13.55 12.03
N ASN A 64 -9.44 14.26 12.62
CA ASN A 64 -9.25 14.96 13.88
C ASN A 64 -9.20 13.97 15.07
N ARG A 65 -9.03 14.49 16.29
CA ARG A 65 -8.90 13.66 17.49
C ARG A 65 -10.16 12.84 17.79
N ALA A 66 -11.34 13.43 17.64
CA ALA A 66 -12.62 12.75 17.90
C ALA A 66 -12.84 11.62 16.87
N GLN A 67 -12.64 11.90 15.59
CA GLN A 67 -12.72 10.89 14.53
C GLN A 67 -11.73 9.74 14.73
N LYS A 68 -10.48 10.01 15.14
CA LYS A 68 -9.49 8.96 15.44
C LYS A 68 -9.93 8.07 16.59
N GLN A 69 -10.49 8.65 17.65
CA GLN A 69 -11.02 7.88 18.76
C GLN A 69 -12.19 7.01 18.31
N ALA A 70 -13.16 7.59 17.58
CA ALA A 70 -14.31 6.87 17.05
C ALA A 70 -13.90 5.74 16.08
N TYR A 71 -12.89 5.97 15.25
CA TYR A 71 -12.29 4.93 14.39
C TYR A 71 -11.78 3.74 15.22
N TYR A 72 -11.04 3.99 16.31
CA TYR A 72 -10.58 2.91 17.19
C TYR A 72 -11.73 2.19 17.91
N GLU A 73 -12.77 2.91 18.33
CA GLU A 73 -13.98 2.30 18.90
C GLU A 73 -14.66 1.37 17.87
N ALA A 74 -14.79 1.81 16.62
CA ALA A 74 -15.37 1.01 15.56
C ALA A 74 -14.56 -0.27 15.28
N ILE A 75 -13.25 -0.15 15.07
CA ILE A 75 -12.43 -1.31 14.66
C ILE A 75 -12.09 -2.28 15.79
N ARG A 76 -11.95 -1.81 17.03
CA ARG A 76 -11.56 -2.63 18.19
C ARG A 76 -12.76 -3.13 18.99
N ARG A 77 -13.74 -2.25 19.25
CA ARG A 77 -14.92 -2.55 20.06
C ARG A 77 -16.17 -2.81 19.25
N GLN A 78 -16.09 -2.64 17.93
CA GLN A 78 -17.22 -2.81 17.02
C GLN A 78 -18.40 -1.88 17.35
N ASN A 79 -18.10 -0.72 17.90
CA ASN A 79 -19.06 0.33 18.14
C ASN A 79 -19.21 1.20 16.88
N TRP A 80 -20.22 0.91 16.08
CA TRP A 80 -20.48 1.56 14.79
C TRP A 80 -21.42 2.77 14.90
N ALA A 81 -21.94 3.05 16.08
CA ALA A 81 -22.88 4.18 16.27
C ALA A 81 -22.20 5.55 16.19
N LEU A 82 -20.92 5.65 16.55
CA LEU A 82 -20.07 6.84 16.46
C LEU A 82 -20.75 8.11 17.06
N ALA A 83 -21.32 7.97 18.25
CA ALA A 83 -21.98 9.07 18.94
C ALA A 83 -21.05 10.28 19.11
N GLY A 84 -21.59 11.49 18.96
CA GLY A 84 -20.85 12.74 19.16
C GLY A 84 -20.04 13.23 17.95
N LEU A 85 -20.12 12.55 16.81
CA LEU A 85 -19.58 13.04 15.54
C LEU A 85 -20.68 13.61 14.64
N GLU A 86 -20.33 14.61 13.85
CA GLU A 86 -21.16 15.10 12.77
C GLU A 86 -21.31 14.05 11.65
N GLU A 87 -22.33 14.15 10.81
CA GLU A 87 -22.60 13.15 9.77
C GLU A 87 -21.45 12.98 8.76
N ASP A 88 -20.79 14.06 8.36
CA ASP A 88 -19.63 14.02 7.47
C ASP A 88 -18.46 13.29 8.13
N GLU A 89 -18.22 13.57 9.41
CA GLU A 89 -17.19 12.91 10.21
C GLU A 89 -17.47 11.42 10.39
N LYS A 90 -18.73 11.05 10.64
CA LYS A 90 -19.15 9.64 10.71
C LYS A 90 -18.93 8.93 9.37
N ALA A 91 -19.27 9.58 8.26
CA ALA A 91 -19.07 9.02 6.93
C ALA A 91 -17.59 8.68 6.66
N ASP A 92 -16.69 9.59 7.01
CA ASP A 92 -15.24 9.41 6.87
C ASP A 92 -14.71 8.26 7.73
N VAL A 93 -15.13 8.21 8.99
CA VAL A 93 -14.71 7.16 9.93
C VAL A 93 -15.22 5.81 9.47
N LEU A 94 -16.51 5.67 9.13
CA LEU A 94 -17.10 4.39 8.72
C LEU A 94 -16.50 3.86 7.41
N GLU A 95 -16.29 4.72 6.43
CA GLU A 95 -15.65 4.33 5.17
C GLU A 95 -14.21 3.82 5.41
N THR A 96 -13.44 4.54 6.25
CA THR A 96 -12.07 4.14 6.56
C THR A 96 -12.02 2.84 7.37
N ALA A 97 -12.91 2.69 8.35
CA ALA A 97 -13.02 1.49 9.16
C ALA A 97 -13.46 0.27 8.33
N TYR A 98 -14.40 0.43 7.40
CA TYR A 98 -14.79 -0.62 6.47
C TYR A 98 -13.61 -1.09 5.61
N GLN A 99 -12.84 -0.15 5.06
CA GLN A 99 -11.65 -0.50 4.28
C GLN A 99 -10.58 -1.22 5.11
N TYR A 100 -10.47 -0.87 6.40
CA TYR A 100 -9.57 -1.57 7.31
C TYR A 100 -10.03 -3.00 7.59
N VAL A 101 -11.32 -3.25 7.80
CA VAL A 101 -11.88 -4.59 7.95
C VAL A 101 -11.61 -5.45 6.71
N GLN A 102 -11.77 -4.87 5.51
CA GLN A 102 -11.42 -5.56 4.26
C GLN A 102 -9.91 -5.85 4.17
N TYR A 103 -9.07 -4.92 4.61
CA TYR A 103 -7.62 -5.10 4.63
C TYR A 103 -7.21 -6.25 5.56
N GLN A 104 -7.76 -6.30 6.78
CA GLN A 104 -7.51 -7.38 7.73
C GLN A 104 -7.86 -8.76 7.15
N TYR A 105 -8.99 -8.88 6.45
CA TYR A 105 -9.37 -10.15 5.82
C TYR A 105 -8.37 -10.58 4.73
N VAL A 106 -7.96 -9.65 3.87
CA VAL A 106 -6.97 -9.94 2.81
C VAL A 106 -5.60 -10.28 3.40
N ALA A 107 -5.20 -9.64 4.50
CA ALA A 107 -3.97 -9.93 5.24
C ALA A 107 -4.04 -11.24 6.06
N LYS A 108 -5.19 -11.93 6.05
CA LYS A 108 -5.48 -13.15 6.83
C LYS A 108 -5.46 -12.94 8.36
N ASP A 109 -5.64 -11.69 8.81
CA ASP A 109 -5.77 -11.34 10.22
C ASP A 109 -7.19 -11.54 10.74
N LEU A 110 -8.13 -11.86 9.85
CA LEU A 110 -9.55 -11.97 10.16
C LEU A 110 -10.19 -13.16 9.43
N GLU A 111 -10.89 -14.00 10.17
CA GLU A 111 -11.65 -15.13 9.62
C GLU A 111 -12.86 -14.67 8.80
N LEU A 112 -13.25 -15.46 7.78
CA LEU A 112 -14.34 -15.13 6.86
C LEU A 112 -15.67 -14.80 7.57
N LYS A 113 -16.02 -15.57 8.61
CA LYS A 113 -17.25 -15.35 9.38
C LYS A 113 -17.26 -13.99 10.06
N GLU A 114 -16.14 -13.64 10.68
CA GLU A 114 -15.96 -12.38 11.38
C GLU A 114 -15.88 -11.20 10.40
N TYR A 115 -15.18 -11.39 9.29
CA TYR A 115 -15.15 -10.41 8.19
C TYR A 115 -16.56 -10.06 7.69
N ARG A 116 -17.39 -11.09 7.38
CA ARG A 116 -18.77 -10.88 6.91
C ARG A 116 -19.60 -10.11 7.94
N ARG A 117 -19.47 -10.46 9.21
CA ARG A 117 -20.20 -9.82 10.29
C ARG A 117 -19.80 -8.32 10.44
N ARG A 118 -18.52 -8.04 10.53
CA ARG A 118 -18.01 -6.66 10.67
C ARG A 118 -18.30 -5.81 9.44
N SER A 119 -18.12 -6.37 8.26
CA SER A 119 -18.44 -5.69 6.99
C SER A 119 -19.91 -5.34 6.91
N PHE A 120 -20.81 -6.27 7.25
CA PHE A 120 -22.24 -6.00 7.25
C PHE A 120 -22.61 -4.91 8.25
N GLN A 121 -22.08 -4.96 9.47
CA GLN A 121 -22.36 -3.93 10.50
C GLN A 121 -21.86 -2.54 10.08
N SER A 122 -20.65 -2.45 9.54
CA SER A 122 -20.11 -1.18 9.08
C SER A 122 -20.87 -0.61 7.89
N LEU A 123 -21.27 -1.46 6.93
CA LEU A 123 -22.08 -1.05 5.78
C LEU A 123 -23.50 -0.63 6.20
N LYS A 124 -24.10 -1.33 7.17
CA LYS A 124 -25.39 -0.95 7.72
C LYS A 124 -25.31 0.44 8.36
N ALA A 125 -24.34 0.65 9.26
CA ALA A 125 -24.14 1.96 9.88
C ALA A 125 -23.86 3.06 8.82
N ARG A 126 -23.10 2.73 7.77
CA ARG A 126 -22.83 3.65 6.67
C ARG A 126 -24.06 3.99 5.85
N SER A 127 -24.99 3.04 5.65
CA SER A 127 -26.22 3.24 4.88
C SER A 127 -27.22 4.18 5.56
N GLU A 128 -27.07 4.39 6.87
CA GLU A 128 -27.90 5.32 7.65
C GLU A 128 -27.45 6.78 7.50
N ILE A 129 -26.32 7.02 6.84
CA ILE A 129 -25.72 8.34 6.64
C ILE A 129 -25.83 8.75 5.18
N SER A 130 -26.50 9.86 4.90
CA SER A 130 -26.70 10.37 3.54
C SER A 130 -25.50 11.11 2.96
N ARG A 131 -24.49 11.40 3.78
CA ARG A 131 -23.29 12.15 3.36
C ARG A 131 -22.26 11.27 2.65
N VAL A 132 -21.57 11.85 1.68
CA VAL A 132 -20.44 11.22 0.99
C VAL A 132 -19.16 11.49 1.78
N PRO A 133 -18.28 10.48 1.98
CA PRO A 133 -17.01 10.71 2.65
C PRO A 133 -16.17 11.80 1.97
N HIS A 134 -15.62 12.71 2.76
CA HIS A 134 -14.89 13.88 2.27
C HIS A 134 -13.39 13.70 2.44
N PHE A 135 -12.82 12.83 1.60
CA PHE A 135 -11.37 12.67 1.59
C PHE A 135 -10.75 13.55 0.51
N ALA A 136 -9.78 14.37 0.90
CA ALA A 136 -8.89 14.97 -0.06
C ALA A 136 -8.29 13.88 -0.95
N GLU A 137 -8.08 14.19 -2.23
CA GLU A 137 -7.49 13.25 -3.18
C GLU A 137 -6.15 12.75 -2.61
N HIS A 138 -6.02 11.44 -2.51
CA HIS A 138 -4.81 10.84 -1.96
C HIS A 138 -3.67 11.14 -2.93
N ASP A 139 -2.76 12.02 -2.54
CA ASP A 139 -1.45 12.06 -3.18
C ASP A 139 -0.88 10.63 -3.10
N ALA A 140 -0.79 9.99 -4.25
CA ALA A 140 -0.37 8.61 -4.36
C ALA A 140 1.05 8.38 -3.80
N GLY A 141 1.75 9.47 -3.46
CA GLY A 141 3.13 9.44 -3.03
C GLY A 141 4.05 9.04 -4.19
N ARG A 142 5.30 8.79 -3.86
CA ARG A 142 6.26 8.33 -4.86
C ARG A 142 6.02 6.85 -5.18
N PRO A 143 5.96 6.47 -6.47
CA PRO A 143 5.92 5.07 -6.86
C PRO A 143 7.13 4.31 -6.33
N PRO A 144 7.01 3.01 -5.97
CA PRO A 144 8.09 2.22 -5.39
C PRO A 144 9.39 2.24 -6.22
N GLU A 145 9.26 2.25 -7.54
CA GLU A 145 10.39 2.26 -8.46
C GLU A 145 11.19 3.58 -8.48
N THR A 146 10.68 4.63 -7.84
CA THR A 146 11.41 5.89 -7.65
C THR A 146 12.21 5.94 -6.35
N GLY A 147 12.19 4.86 -5.57
CA GLY A 147 12.96 4.69 -4.34
C GLY A 147 14.44 4.41 -4.61
N HIS A 148 15.16 4.05 -3.55
CA HIS A 148 16.57 3.65 -3.65
C HIS A 148 16.74 2.39 -4.53
N ASP A 149 17.95 2.17 -5.03
CA ASP A 149 18.28 0.98 -5.78
C ASP A 149 18.27 -0.28 -4.90
N SER A 150 18.05 -1.43 -5.54
CA SER A 150 17.87 -2.70 -4.85
C SER A 150 19.18 -3.29 -4.33
N MET A 151 20.33 -2.83 -4.82
CA MET A 151 21.66 -3.21 -4.31
C MET A 151 22.16 -2.19 -3.30
N ARG A 152 22.57 -2.68 -2.13
CA ARG A 152 23.22 -1.87 -1.09
C ARG A 152 24.44 -2.60 -0.59
N ALA A 153 25.60 -1.99 -0.74
CA ALA A 153 26.82 -2.43 -0.08
C ALA A 153 27.02 -1.60 1.20
N VAL A 154 27.30 -2.25 2.32
CA VAL A 154 27.61 -1.59 3.59
C VAL A 154 28.96 -2.12 4.07
N ILE A 155 29.88 -1.23 4.32
CA ILE A 155 31.16 -1.54 4.99
C ILE A 155 31.08 -0.88 6.38
N GLY A 156 31.15 -1.69 7.42
CA GLY A 156 31.12 -1.20 8.81
C GLY A 156 32.40 -1.59 9.54
N THR A 157 32.89 -0.70 10.39
CA THR A 157 33.93 -1.03 11.38
C THR A 157 33.33 -0.92 12.75
N GLY A 158 33.53 -1.93 13.57
CA GLY A 158 33.02 -1.97 14.95
C GLY A 158 34.12 -2.41 15.92
N GLY A 159 34.01 -2.01 17.16
CA GLY A 159 34.88 -2.48 18.24
C GLY A 159 34.04 -2.90 19.45
N ARG A 160 34.44 -3.96 20.10
CA ARG A 160 33.86 -4.44 21.34
C ARG A 160 35.00 -4.78 22.29
N ASN A 161 34.95 -4.19 23.52
CA ASN A 161 35.96 -4.42 24.56
C ASN A 161 37.42 -4.20 24.10
N GLY A 162 37.67 -3.21 23.25
CA GLY A 162 39.01 -2.86 22.78
C GLY A 162 39.52 -3.66 21.57
N GLU A 163 38.75 -4.58 21.05
CA GLU A 163 39.04 -5.31 19.81
C GLU A 163 38.27 -4.71 18.64
N ALA A 164 38.98 -4.39 17.53
CA ALA A 164 38.38 -3.91 16.29
C ALA A 164 38.07 -5.10 15.38
N PHE A 165 36.86 -5.13 14.82
CA PHE A 165 36.52 -6.08 13.76
C PHE A 165 35.99 -5.36 12.52
N GLN A 166 36.19 -5.96 11.36
CA GLN A 166 35.67 -5.48 10.07
C GLN A 166 34.66 -6.53 9.59
N GLU A 167 33.45 -6.05 9.25
CA GLU A 167 32.42 -6.82 8.58
C GLU A 167 32.21 -6.31 7.15
#